data_52c5c56f5675140f043e0c59c2b6bd36
#
_entry.id   52c5c56f5675140f043e0c59c2b6bd36
#
_cell.length_a   1.000
_cell.length_b   1.000
_cell.length_c   1.000
_cell.angle_alpha   90.00
_cell.angle_beta   90.00
_cell.angle_gamma   90.00
#
_symmetry.space_group_name_H-M   'P 1'
#
loop_
_entity.id
_entity.type
_entity.pdbx_description
1 polymer ?
#
loop_
_entity_poly.entity_id
_entity_poly.type
_entity_poly.pdbx_seq_one_letter_code
_entity_poly.pdbx_strand_id
1 'polypeptide(L)'
;MGAYCKYAALNHLLSEVVYQSESSWSLCITGERARACFGDEAGKHVVQRVPASESRGRRHTSVVAVAILPLSKETAAFRLPEQDVEISTQKGHGKGGQNQNKVESAVRVIHKPTGLSVFINGRDQYRNKVLALEILTEKVRERERGLAQERLRQLKACQLGDGARSGKRRTYNFINSFVLDHLSGCKTTRVKEVMSGRFDLLKG
;
A
#
# COMPACT_ATOMS: atom_id res chain seq x y z
N MET A 1 4.84 1.23 18.23
CA MET A 1 5.75 0.40 17.41
C MET A 1 6.34 -0.77 18.18
N GLY A 2 7.11 -0.58 19.26
CA GLY A 2 7.77 -1.67 19.99
C GLY A 2 6.84 -2.81 20.44
N ALA A 3 5.59 -2.53 20.81
CA ALA A 3 4.62 -3.57 21.18
C ALA A 3 4.25 -4.48 19.98
N TYR A 4 4.13 -3.92 18.78
CA TYR A 4 3.83 -4.70 17.58
C TYR A 4 5.00 -5.59 17.14
N CYS A 5 6.24 -5.10 17.24
CA CYS A 5 7.42 -5.93 16.97
C CYS A 5 7.52 -7.09 17.95
N LYS A 6 7.28 -6.84 19.25
CA LYS A 6 7.27 -7.88 20.28
C LYS A 6 6.14 -8.90 20.05
N TYR A 7 4.95 -8.43 19.68
CA TYR A 7 3.83 -9.32 19.36
C TYR A 7 4.11 -10.17 18.12
N ALA A 8 4.75 -9.59 17.09
CA ALA A 8 5.19 -10.35 15.92
C ALA A 8 6.18 -11.45 16.32
N ALA A 9 7.19 -11.12 17.13
CA ALA A 9 8.17 -12.08 17.63
C ALA A 9 7.55 -13.22 18.44
N LEU A 10 6.58 -12.90 19.34
CA LEU A 10 5.85 -13.91 20.13
C LEU A 10 5.02 -14.87 19.25
N ASN A 11 4.60 -14.42 18.06
CA ASN A 11 3.85 -15.23 17.10
C ASN A 11 4.73 -15.83 15.99
N HIS A 12 6.06 -15.83 16.15
CA HIS A 12 7.02 -16.34 15.17
C HIS A 12 6.90 -15.68 13.79
N LEU A 13 6.55 -14.38 13.77
CA LEU A 13 6.46 -13.57 12.57
C LEU A 13 7.71 -12.70 12.42
N LEU A 14 8.16 -12.52 11.18
CA LEU A 14 9.23 -11.59 10.88
C LEU A 14 8.67 -10.17 10.83
N SER A 15 9.35 -9.22 11.46
CA SER A 15 8.98 -7.80 11.44
C SER A 15 10.19 -6.95 11.07
N GLU A 16 10.01 -6.08 10.08
CA GLU A 16 11.02 -5.16 9.58
C GLU A 16 10.47 -3.73 9.58
N VAL A 17 11.29 -2.77 10.02
CA VAL A 17 10.93 -1.35 9.95
C VAL A 17 11.31 -0.84 8.56
N VAL A 18 10.30 -0.58 7.73
CA VAL A 18 10.49 -0.09 6.36
C VAL A 18 10.69 1.41 6.32
N TYR A 19 9.97 2.14 7.20
CA TYR A 19 10.03 3.59 7.25
C TYR A 19 9.82 4.08 8.68
N GLN A 20 10.58 5.11 9.06
CA GLN A 20 10.47 5.77 10.36
C GLN A 20 10.68 7.27 10.20
N SER A 21 9.75 8.06 10.72
CA SER A 21 9.87 9.51 10.93
C SER A 21 9.42 9.87 12.35
N GLU A 22 9.48 11.15 12.71
CA GLU A 22 9.02 11.61 14.03
C GLU A 22 7.54 11.30 14.29
N SER A 23 6.70 11.35 13.27
CA SER A 23 5.23 11.21 13.38
C SER A 23 4.65 9.94 12.78
N SER A 24 5.41 9.19 12.00
CA SER A 24 4.90 8.00 11.30
C SER A 24 5.93 6.88 11.19
N TRP A 25 5.43 5.64 11.22
CA TRP A 25 6.22 4.42 11.05
C TRP A 25 5.50 3.46 10.13
N SER A 26 6.28 2.70 9.35
CA SER A 26 5.79 1.57 8.59
C SER A 26 6.55 0.31 8.97
N LEU A 27 5.81 -0.73 9.35
CA LEU A 27 6.31 -2.06 9.65
C LEU A 27 5.88 -3.02 8.56
N CYS A 28 6.82 -3.76 8.00
CA CYS A 28 6.53 -4.93 7.18
C CYS A 28 6.50 -6.15 8.10
N ILE A 29 5.41 -6.90 8.09
CA ILE A 29 5.25 -8.11 8.89
C ILE A 29 4.96 -9.26 7.93
N THR A 30 5.82 -10.28 7.94
CA THR A 30 5.72 -11.43 7.04
C THR A 30 5.55 -12.73 7.82
N GLY A 31 4.75 -13.64 7.27
CA GLY A 31 4.45 -14.95 7.82
C GLY A 31 2.99 -15.33 7.54
N GLU A 32 2.70 -16.61 7.50
CA GLU A 32 1.37 -17.15 7.15
C GLU A 32 0.24 -16.62 8.05
N ARG A 33 0.52 -16.42 9.34
CA ARG A 33 -0.44 -15.94 10.33
C ARG A 33 -0.49 -14.43 10.49
N ALA A 34 0.31 -13.67 9.72
CA ALA A 34 0.42 -12.22 9.88
C ALA A 34 -0.94 -11.51 9.77
N ARG A 35 -1.76 -11.88 8.78
CA ARG A 35 -3.10 -11.32 8.60
C ARG A 35 -4.05 -11.65 9.74
N ALA A 36 -4.02 -12.88 10.26
CA ALA A 36 -4.85 -13.30 11.38
C ALA A 36 -4.45 -12.59 12.68
N CYS A 37 -3.16 -12.32 12.89
CA CYS A 37 -2.67 -11.64 14.08
C CYS A 37 -2.94 -10.12 14.06
N PHE A 38 -2.80 -9.48 12.91
CA PHE A 38 -2.81 -8.02 12.82
C PHE A 38 -4.00 -7.42 12.07
N GLY A 39 -4.82 -8.24 11.39
CA GLY A 39 -5.93 -7.74 10.56
C GLY A 39 -6.89 -6.81 11.30
N ASP A 40 -7.15 -7.09 12.57
CA ASP A 40 -8.06 -6.33 13.41
C ASP A 40 -7.40 -5.13 14.14
N GLU A 41 -6.12 -4.87 13.93
CA GLU A 41 -5.41 -3.76 14.57
C GLU A 41 -5.63 -2.41 13.88
N ALA A 42 -6.31 -2.41 12.71
CA ALA A 42 -6.62 -1.18 11.99
C ALA A 42 -7.57 -0.27 12.80
N GLY A 43 -7.32 1.04 12.76
CA GLY A 43 -8.15 2.03 13.41
C GLY A 43 -7.39 3.00 14.32
N LYS A 44 -8.12 3.70 15.18
CA LYS A 44 -7.56 4.72 16.08
C LYS A 44 -7.23 4.14 17.44
N HIS A 45 -5.98 4.26 17.83
CA HIS A 45 -5.47 3.90 19.16
C HIS A 45 -5.30 5.16 19.99
N VAL A 46 -6.02 5.26 21.09
CA VAL A 46 -6.02 6.41 21.98
C VAL A 46 -5.09 6.12 23.18
N VAL A 47 -4.15 7.01 23.43
CA VAL A 47 -3.18 6.91 24.54
C VAL A 47 -3.42 8.06 25.51
N GLN A 48 -3.78 7.74 26.74
CA GLN A 48 -3.99 8.70 27.83
C GLN A 48 -2.86 8.55 28.85
N ARG A 49 -2.02 9.57 28.96
CA ARG A 49 -0.88 9.59 29.88
C ARG A 49 -0.55 11.01 30.34
N VAL A 50 0.22 11.13 31.40
CA VAL A 50 0.97 12.33 31.73
C VAL A 50 2.35 12.18 31.07
N PRO A 51 2.72 13.02 30.08
CA PRO A 51 4.03 12.95 29.44
C PRO A 51 5.16 13.25 30.44
N ALA A 52 6.34 12.70 30.22
CA ALA A 52 7.51 12.99 31.06
C ALA A 52 7.96 14.46 30.98
N SER A 53 7.61 15.16 29.88
CA SER A 53 7.88 16.59 29.67
C SER A 53 6.86 17.52 30.34
N GLU A 54 5.79 16.98 30.94
CA GLU A 54 4.72 17.77 31.56
C GLU A 54 5.02 18.04 33.04
N SER A 55 5.38 19.27 33.39
CA SER A 55 5.71 19.71 34.71
C SER A 55 4.52 19.91 35.67
N ARG A 56 3.32 20.14 35.12
CA ARG A 56 2.09 20.45 35.92
C ARG A 56 1.17 19.25 36.08
N GLY A 57 1.60 18.04 35.72
CA GLY A 57 0.81 16.82 35.87
C GLY A 57 -0.46 16.74 35.01
N ARG A 58 -0.58 17.55 33.95
CA ARG A 58 -1.75 17.57 33.08
C ARG A 58 -1.86 16.28 32.28
N ARG A 59 -3.09 15.80 32.14
CA ARG A 59 -3.40 14.60 31.35
C ARG A 59 -3.42 14.94 29.88
N HIS A 60 -2.63 14.21 29.08
CA HIS A 60 -2.63 14.33 27.63
C HIS A 60 -3.27 13.11 26.99
N THR A 61 -4.01 13.35 25.90
CA THR A 61 -4.60 12.31 25.07
C THR A 61 -4.00 12.40 23.68
N SER A 62 -3.22 11.38 23.31
CA SER A 62 -2.66 11.26 21.96
C SER A 62 -3.43 10.20 21.18
N VAL A 63 -3.61 10.41 19.89
CA VAL A 63 -4.25 9.44 18.98
C VAL A 63 -3.23 8.98 17.96
N VAL A 64 -3.10 7.66 17.82
CA VAL A 64 -2.29 7.01 16.80
C VAL A 64 -3.24 6.29 15.85
N ALA A 65 -3.16 6.61 14.58
CA ALA A 65 -3.92 5.94 13.55
C ALA A 65 -3.08 4.78 12.96
N VAL A 66 -3.65 3.58 12.94
CA VAL A 66 -3.02 2.37 12.42
C VAL A 66 -3.79 1.90 11.19
N ALA A 67 -3.09 1.69 10.08
CA ALA A 67 -3.64 1.09 8.88
C ALA A 67 -2.91 -0.21 8.57
N ILE A 68 -3.65 -1.24 8.21
CA ILE A 68 -3.13 -2.55 7.81
C ILE A 68 -3.34 -2.69 6.30
N LEU A 69 -2.25 -2.74 5.58
CA LEU A 69 -2.26 -2.80 4.13
C LEU A 69 -1.64 -4.13 3.66
N PRO A 70 -2.18 -4.75 2.61
CA PRO A 70 -1.54 -5.92 2.03
C PRO A 70 -0.19 -5.54 1.44
N LEU A 71 0.82 -6.37 1.67
CA LEU A 71 2.11 -6.21 1.01
C LEU A 71 1.96 -6.62 -0.45
N SER A 72 2.11 -5.66 -1.34
CA SER A 72 2.18 -5.90 -2.77
C SER A 72 3.55 -6.52 -3.07
N LYS A 73 3.58 -7.77 -3.48
CA LYS A 73 4.79 -8.33 -4.08
C LYS A 73 4.94 -7.62 -5.43
N GLU A 74 6.01 -6.89 -5.62
CA GLU A 74 6.39 -6.43 -6.97
C GLU A 74 6.59 -7.68 -7.81
N THR A 75 5.65 -7.94 -8.70
CA THR A 75 5.69 -9.09 -9.60
C THR A 75 6.86 -8.91 -10.56
N ALA A 76 7.70 -9.93 -10.62
CA ALA A 76 8.76 -10.08 -11.60
C ALA A 76 8.26 -9.76 -13.01
N ALA A 77 9.15 -9.12 -13.81
CA ALA A 77 9.03 -8.84 -15.24
C ALA A 77 7.58 -8.86 -15.81
N PHE A 78 6.89 -7.74 -15.70
CA PHE A 78 5.61 -7.55 -16.35
C PHE A 78 5.77 -7.70 -17.87
N ARG A 79 5.08 -8.66 -18.47
CA ARG A 79 5.02 -8.85 -19.92
C ARG A 79 3.56 -8.76 -20.34
N LEU A 80 3.30 -8.02 -21.43
CA LEU A 80 1.97 -7.99 -22.03
C LEU A 80 1.71 -9.32 -22.73
N PRO A 81 0.57 -9.98 -22.48
CA PRO A 81 0.14 -11.14 -23.25
C PRO A 81 -0.08 -10.73 -24.72
N GLU A 82 0.42 -11.50 -25.66
CA GLU A 82 0.31 -11.19 -27.10
C GLU A 82 -1.17 -11.10 -27.56
N GLN A 83 -2.06 -11.87 -26.97
CA GLN A 83 -3.51 -11.87 -27.24
C GLN A 83 -4.20 -10.53 -26.92
N ASP A 84 -3.64 -9.78 -25.97
CA ASP A 84 -4.18 -8.49 -25.51
C ASP A 84 -3.63 -7.31 -26.33
N VAL A 85 -2.72 -7.58 -27.25
CA VAL A 85 -2.09 -6.57 -28.08
C VAL A 85 -2.58 -6.66 -29.50
N GLU A 86 -2.97 -5.54 -30.09
CA GLU A 86 -3.29 -5.39 -31.50
C GLU A 86 -2.23 -4.53 -32.16
N ILE A 87 -1.67 -5.03 -33.26
CA ILE A 87 -0.60 -4.36 -34.00
C ILE A 87 -1.13 -4.06 -35.40
N SER A 88 -1.06 -2.80 -35.81
CA SER A 88 -1.40 -2.35 -37.15
C SER A 88 -0.26 -1.54 -37.77
N THR A 89 -0.07 -1.73 -39.05
CA THR A 89 0.92 -0.97 -39.83
C THR A 89 0.22 0.10 -40.62
N GLN A 90 0.87 1.24 -40.79
CA GLN A 90 0.33 2.39 -41.52
C GLN A 90 1.43 3.10 -42.29
N LYS A 91 1.05 3.89 -43.26
CA LYS A 91 1.98 4.78 -43.95
C LYS A 91 2.43 5.89 -43.02
N GLY A 92 3.72 6.20 -43.04
CA GLY A 92 4.28 7.27 -42.21
C GLY A 92 3.68 8.64 -42.59
N HIS A 93 3.54 9.51 -41.56
CA HIS A 93 3.11 10.90 -41.78
C HIS A 93 4.31 11.84 -41.73
N GLY A 94 4.32 12.88 -42.57
CA GLY A 94 5.33 13.94 -42.60
C GLY A 94 5.87 14.23 -43.99
N LYS A 95 6.78 15.22 -44.08
CA LYS A 95 7.49 15.58 -45.31
C LYS A 95 8.48 14.47 -45.66
N GLY A 96 8.20 13.65 -46.64
CA GLY A 96 9.03 12.54 -47.08
C GLY A 96 8.98 12.32 -48.57
N GLY A 97 9.96 11.58 -49.12
CA GLY A 97 10.08 11.20 -50.51
C GLY A 97 9.14 10.05 -50.90
N GLN A 98 9.24 9.55 -52.14
CA GLN A 98 8.37 8.51 -52.70
C GLN A 98 8.30 7.22 -51.83
N ASN A 99 9.37 6.89 -51.13
CA ASN A 99 9.40 5.67 -50.30
C ASN A 99 8.47 5.77 -49.07
N GLN A 100 8.36 6.94 -48.42
CA GLN A 100 7.47 7.16 -47.27
C GLN A 100 5.98 7.04 -47.66
N ASN A 101 5.63 7.41 -48.90
CA ASN A 101 4.26 7.35 -49.39
C ASN A 101 3.84 5.95 -49.86
N LYS A 102 4.80 5.05 -50.07
CA LYS A 102 4.56 3.69 -50.60
C LYS A 102 4.66 2.61 -49.52
N VAL A 103 5.55 2.77 -48.54
CA VAL A 103 5.87 1.75 -47.51
C VAL A 103 5.12 2.02 -46.25
N GLU A 104 4.48 0.99 -45.68
CA GLU A 104 3.81 1.04 -44.37
C GLU A 104 4.80 0.74 -43.26
N SER A 105 5.73 1.66 -43.01
CA SER A 105 6.76 1.50 -41.97
C SER A 105 6.31 1.95 -40.57
N ALA A 106 5.31 2.82 -40.48
CA ALA A 106 4.79 3.26 -39.20
C ALA A 106 3.95 2.16 -38.54
N VAL A 107 4.09 2.01 -37.24
CA VAL A 107 3.46 0.95 -36.44
C VAL A 107 2.60 1.59 -35.34
N ARG A 108 1.37 1.13 -35.26
CA ARG A 108 0.47 1.42 -34.14
C ARG A 108 0.20 0.15 -33.37
N VAL A 109 0.39 0.22 -32.05
CA VAL A 109 0.14 -0.88 -31.13
C VAL A 109 -0.91 -0.44 -30.12
N ILE A 110 -1.92 -1.28 -29.88
CA ILE A 110 -3.05 -0.99 -28.98
C ILE A 110 -3.15 -2.12 -27.97
N HIS A 111 -3.25 -1.79 -26.71
CA HIS A 111 -3.60 -2.75 -25.66
C HIS A 111 -5.13 -2.78 -25.50
N LYS A 112 -5.75 -3.87 -25.96
CA LYS A 112 -7.21 -4.03 -26.03
C LYS A 112 -7.93 -3.78 -24.67
N PRO A 113 -7.47 -4.37 -23.53
CA PRO A 113 -8.20 -4.20 -22.27
C PRO A 113 -8.19 -2.78 -21.72
N THR A 114 -7.12 -2.00 -21.95
CA THR A 114 -7.00 -0.63 -21.42
C THR A 114 -7.28 0.47 -22.43
N GLY A 115 -7.29 0.14 -23.72
CA GLY A 115 -7.42 1.11 -24.83
C GLY A 115 -6.18 1.99 -25.02
N LEU A 116 -5.09 1.74 -24.29
CA LEU A 116 -3.85 2.48 -24.45
C LEU A 116 -3.23 2.17 -25.80
N SER A 117 -2.77 3.20 -26.52
CA SER A 117 -2.13 3.04 -27.82
C SER A 117 -0.81 3.79 -27.89
N VAL A 118 0.10 3.26 -28.69
CA VAL A 118 1.38 3.86 -29.05
C VAL A 118 1.52 3.83 -30.56
N PHE A 119 1.94 4.95 -31.14
CA PHE A 119 2.20 5.08 -32.56
C PHE A 119 3.65 5.52 -32.77
N ILE A 120 4.41 4.77 -33.55
CA ILE A 120 5.79 5.06 -33.89
C ILE A 120 5.92 5.24 -35.38
N ASN A 121 6.42 6.39 -35.80
CA ASN A 121 6.64 6.75 -37.20
C ASN A 121 8.16 6.80 -37.47
N GLY A 122 8.71 5.73 -37.97
CA GLY A 122 10.12 5.58 -38.31
C GLY A 122 10.30 4.89 -39.65
N ARG A 123 11.56 4.81 -40.14
CA ARG A 123 11.89 4.21 -41.42
C ARG A 123 11.87 2.68 -41.43
N ASP A 124 12.13 2.07 -40.29
CA ASP A 124 12.25 0.62 -40.08
C ASP A 124 11.04 0.09 -39.30
N GLN A 125 10.20 -0.70 -39.96
CA GLN A 125 8.98 -1.25 -39.39
C GLN A 125 9.26 -2.19 -38.21
N TYR A 126 10.28 -3.06 -38.31
CA TYR A 126 10.61 -4.00 -37.26
C TYR A 126 11.05 -3.28 -35.99
N ARG A 127 11.95 -2.31 -36.15
CA ARG A 127 12.44 -1.49 -35.02
C ARG A 127 11.30 -0.68 -34.38
N ASN A 128 10.40 -0.13 -35.22
CA ASN A 128 9.22 0.61 -34.73
C ASN A 128 8.28 -0.29 -33.93
N LYS A 129 8.09 -1.56 -34.37
CA LYS A 129 7.28 -2.55 -33.67
C LYS A 129 7.85 -2.87 -32.29
N VAL A 130 9.15 -3.17 -32.19
CA VAL A 130 9.81 -3.46 -30.91
C VAL A 130 9.70 -2.29 -29.95
N LEU A 131 10.03 -1.09 -30.41
CA LEU A 131 9.97 0.13 -29.60
C LEU A 131 8.53 0.46 -29.16
N ALA A 132 7.54 0.27 -30.05
CA ALA A 132 6.14 0.52 -29.71
C ALA A 132 5.64 -0.46 -28.62
N LEU A 133 6.05 -1.71 -28.65
CA LEU A 133 5.71 -2.72 -27.64
C LEU A 133 6.37 -2.40 -26.30
N GLU A 134 7.63 -1.99 -26.28
CA GLU A 134 8.33 -1.58 -25.05
C GLU A 134 7.63 -0.39 -24.39
N ILE A 135 7.35 0.67 -25.16
CA ILE A 135 6.66 1.87 -24.65
C ILE A 135 5.25 1.53 -24.17
N LEU A 136 4.52 0.69 -24.90
CA LEU A 136 3.17 0.28 -24.49
C LEU A 136 3.21 -0.52 -23.20
N THR A 137 4.18 -1.44 -23.05
CA THR A 137 4.37 -2.24 -21.84
C THR A 137 4.60 -1.36 -20.63
N GLU A 138 5.47 -0.34 -20.75
CA GLU A 138 5.71 0.58 -19.64
C GLU A 138 4.49 1.45 -19.32
N LYS A 139 3.76 1.95 -20.31
CA LYS A 139 2.50 2.70 -20.10
C LYS A 139 1.43 1.89 -19.37
N VAL A 140 1.26 0.62 -19.73
CA VAL A 140 0.29 -0.28 -19.09
C VAL A 140 0.73 -0.55 -17.65
N ARG A 141 2.00 -0.84 -17.43
CA ARG A 141 2.59 -1.05 -16.11
C ARG A 141 2.43 0.17 -15.18
N GLU A 142 2.68 1.37 -15.70
CA GLU A 142 2.50 2.61 -14.94
C GLU A 142 1.03 2.81 -14.54
N ARG A 143 0.10 2.55 -15.46
CA ARG A 143 -1.34 2.62 -15.17
C ARG A 143 -1.76 1.61 -14.10
N GLU A 144 -1.29 0.37 -14.17
CA GLU A 144 -1.58 -0.65 -13.15
C GLU A 144 -1.02 -0.27 -11.77
N ARG A 145 0.21 0.25 -11.74
CA ARG A 145 0.80 0.78 -10.51
C ARG A 145 -0.04 1.92 -9.92
N GLY A 146 -0.50 2.85 -10.76
CA GLY A 146 -1.38 3.95 -10.34
C GLY A 146 -2.69 3.44 -9.73
N LEU A 147 -3.34 2.48 -10.37
CA LEU A 147 -4.57 1.86 -9.86
C LEU A 147 -4.33 1.10 -8.55
N ALA A 148 -3.22 0.37 -8.43
CA ALA A 148 -2.86 -0.32 -7.20
C ALA A 148 -2.60 0.66 -6.05
N GLN A 149 -1.89 1.75 -6.29
CA GLN A 149 -1.67 2.79 -5.30
C GLN A 149 -2.97 3.47 -4.86
N GLU A 150 -3.87 3.75 -5.79
CA GLU A 150 -5.16 4.35 -5.48
C GLU A 150 -6.02 3.42 -4.61
N ARG A 151 -6.06 2.11 -4.91
CA ARG A 151 -6.70 1.11 -4.06
C ARG A 151 -6.12 1.08 -2.65
N LEU A 152 -4.80 1.14 -2.51
CA LEU A 152 -4.15 1.20 -1.19
C LEU A 152 -4.50 2.49 -0.44
N ARG A 153 -4.56 3.64 -1.13
CA ARG A 153 -5.00 4.92 -0.55
C ARG A 153 -6.44 4.84 -0.05
N GLN A 154 -7.35 4.28 -0.84
CA GLN A 154 -8.75 4.11 -0.46
C GLN A 154 -8.91 3.16 0.72
N LEU A 155 -8.19 2.02 0.74
CA LEU A 155 -8.16 1.11 1.88
C LEU A 155 -7.66 1.81 3.15
N LYS A 156 -6.58 2.58 3.04
CA LYS A 156 -6.05 3.36 4.15
C LYS A 156 -7.05 4.39 4.65
N ALA A 157 -7.68 5.13 3.75
CA ALA A 157 -8.70 6.14 4.10
C ALA A 157 -9.91 5.49 4.80
N CYS A 158 -10.40 4.37 4.29
CA CYS A 158 -11.51 3.63 4.90
C CYS A 158 -11.17 3.15 6.32
N GLN A 159 -9.97 2.61 6.56
CA GLN A 159 -9.54 2.14 7.88
C GLN A 159 -9.30 3.27 8.89
N LEU A 160 -8.84 4.42 8.44
CA LEU A 160 -8.53 5.56 9.31
C LEU A 160 -9.77 6.41 9.61
N GLY A 161 -10.80 6.34 8.76
CA GLY A 161 -12.04 7.12 8.87
C GLY A 161 -11.83 8.64 8.87
N ASP A 162 -12.91 9.38 8.91
CA ASP A 162 -12.98 10.86 8.77
C ASP A 162 -12.52 11.66 10.00
N GLY A 163 -11.54 11.24 10.75
CA GLY A 163 -11.09 12.02 11.91
C GLY A 163 -12.07 12.07 13.10
N ALA A 164 -13.33 11.66 12.93
CA ALA A 164 -14.34 11.66 13.98
C ALA A 164 -13.92 10.79 15.18
N ARG A 165 -14.37 11.16 16.39
CA ARG A 165 -14.10 10.45 17.64
C ARG A 165 -14.72 9.03 17.69
N SER A 166 -15.63 8.71 16.77
CA SER A 166 -16.18 7.37 16.52
C SER A 166 -15.15 6.49 15.83
N GLY A 167 -15.03 5.23 16.22
CA GLY A 167 -14.09 4.28 15.60
C GLY A 167 -12.78 4.11 16.35
N LYS A 168 -12.78 4.25 17.69
CA LYS A 168 -11.65 3.85 18.51
C LYS A 168 -11.48 2.34 18.45
N ARG A 169 -10.29 1.90 18.04
CA ARG A 169 -9.94 0.47 18.10
C ARG A 169 -9.55 0.08 19.52
N ARG A 170 -8.70 0.90 20.16
CA ARG A 170 -8.17 0.59 21.49
C ARG A 170 -7.87 1.85 22.29
N THR A 171 -8.12 1.81 23.62
CA THR A 171 -7.75 2.87 24.54
C THR A 171 -6.74 2.36 25.55
N TYR A 172 -5.57 2.97 25.57
CA TYR A 172 -4.51 2.73 26.56
C TYR A 172 -4.54 3.85 27.61
N ASN A 173 -5.02 3.55 28.80
CA ASN A 173 -5.06 4.51 29.89
C ASN A 173 -3.95 4.18 30.92
N PHE A 174 -2.85 4.92 30.84
CA PHE A 174 -1.72 4.74 31.76
C PHE A 174 -1.98 5.37 33.12
N ILE A 175 -2.94 6.30 33.22
CA ILE A 175 -3.27 6.99 34.47
C ILE A 175 -4.04 6.03 35.38
N ASN A 176 -5.05 5.37 34.85
CA ASN A 176 -5.91 4.44 35.59
C ASN A 176 -5.49 2.97 35.35
N SER A 177 -4.31 2.75 34.75
CA SER A 177 -3.69 1.43 34.51
C SER A 177 -4.64 0.40 33.90
N PHE A 178 -5.26 0.73 32.76
CA PHE A 178 -6.04 -0.24 31.98
C PHE A 178 -5.88 -0.07 30.45
N VAL A 179 -6.13 -1.15 29.73
CA VAL A 179 -6.32 -1.14 28.27
C VAL A 179 -7.71 -1.67 27.99
N LEU A 180 -8.44 -0.96 27.14
CA LEU A 180 -9.77 -1.35 26.66
C LEU A 180 -9.71 -1.54 25.14
N ASP A 181 -10.09 -2.69 24.67
CA ASP A 181 -10.32 -2.99 23.28
C ASP A 181 -11.80 -2.77 22.96
N HIS A 182 -12.09 -1.86 22.02
CA HIS A 182 -13.46 -1.47 21.72
C HIS A 182 -14.16 -2.45 20.75
N LEU A 183 -13.41 -3.30 20.06
CA LEU A 183 -13.98 -4.30 19.16
C LEU A 183 -14.43 -5.55 19.94
N SER A 184 -13.57 -6.09 20.80
CA SER A 184 -13.89 -7.25 21.63
C SER A 184 -14.63 -6.89 22.92
N GLY A 185 -14.64 -5.61 23.34
CA GLY A 185 -15.14 -5.18 24.63
C GLY A 185 -14.24 -5.56 25.81
N CYS A 186 -13.12 -6.26 25.58
CA CYS A 186 -12.23 -6.74 26.62
C CYS A 186 -11.45 -5.60 27.27
N LYS A 187 -11.43 -5.61 28.61
CA LYS A 187 -10.66 -4.67 29.43
C LYS A 187 -9.67 -5.42 30.30
N THR A 188 -8.41 -4.98 30.29
CA THR A 188 -7.36 -5.55 31.15
C THR A 188 -6.60 -4.46 31.90
N THR A 189 -6.18 -4.75 33.12
CA THR A 189 -5.32 -3.85 33.95
C THR A 189 -3.83 -4.13 33.72
N ARG A 190 -3.47 -5.17 32.97
CA ARG A 190 -2.10 -5.60 32.69
C ARG A 190 -1.45 -4.78 31.57
N VAL A 191 -1.42 -3.45 31.73
CA VAL A 191 -0.93 -2.52 30.68
C VAL A 191 0.50 -2.85 30.23
N LYS A 192 1.39 -3.18 31.20
CA LYS A 192 2.80 -3.52 30.91
C LYS A 192 2.92 -4.78 30.04
N GLU A 193 2.11 -5.79 30.27
CA GLU A 193 2.11 -7.03 29.51
C GLU A 193 1.59 -6.77 28.06
N VAL A 194 0.53 -5.99 27.92
CA VAL A 194 0.03 -5.57 26.59
C VAL A 194 1.13 -4.80 25.83
N MET A 195 1.84 -3.89 26.49
CA MET A 195 2.96 -3.16 25.89
C MET A 195 4.18 -4.04 25.59
N SER A 196 4.29 -5.20 26.22
CA SER A 196 5.30 -6.22 25.89
C SER A 196 4.85 -7.16 24.74
N GLY A 197 3.69 -6.90 24.12
CA GLY A 197 3.20 -7.66 22.97
C GLY A 197 2.16 -8.73 23.28
N ARG A 198 1.66 -8.84 24.52
CA ARG A 198 0.63 -9.80 24.90
C ARG A 198 -0.78 -9.29 24.55
N PHE A 199 -1.08 -9.18 23.26
CA PHE A 199 -2.40 -8.76 22.80
C PHE A 199 -3.47 -9.86 22.91
N ASP A 200 -3.04 -11.10 23.19
CA ASP A 200 -3.92 -12.21 23.58
C ASP A 200 -4.84 -11.83 24.76
N LEU A 201 -4.38 -11.01 25.68
CA LEU A 201 -5.15 -10.51 26.84
C LEU A 201 -6.33 -9.59 26.46
N LEU A 202 -6.43 -9.19 25.21
CA LEU A 202 -7.47 -8.31 24.66
C LEU A 202 -8.36 -9.02 23.63
N LYS A 203 -8.07 -10.29 23.36
CA LYS A 203 -8.90 -11.16 22.52
C LYS A 203 -9.76 -11.98 23.48
N GLY A 204 -11.06 -11.77 23.45
CA GLY A 204 -12.00 -12.56 24.19
C GLY A 204 -12.15 -13.93 23.56
#